data_227fab43420fc5bd799b84fef4fa1d87
#
_entry.id   227fab43420fc5bd799b84fef4fa1d87
#
_cell.length_a   1.000
_cell.length_b   1.000
_cell.length_c   1.000
_cell.angle_alpha   90.00
_cell.angle_beta   90.00
_cell.angle_gamma   90.00
#
_symmetry.space_group_name_H-M   'P 1'
#
loop_
_entity.id
_entity.type
_entity.pdbx_description
1 polymer ?
#
loop_
_entity_poly.entity_id
_entity_poly.type
_entity_poly.pdbx_seq_one_letter_code
_entity_poly.pdbx_strand_id
1 'polypeptide(L)'
;ISRKTKAVILGMHARIDNPELKRASDLGIRIYSFPDFVFQSSKNAKRVVIAGSHGKTTITSIIMHVLRYAGKEFDYLVGAGIEGFSNMVKLNGAPIIVLEGDEYLSSAMDKTPKFIRYNHDIGLISGIAWDHINAFPSKDEYIDQFSRFIDNTPDDGCLVYFDEDPVIRELLKGKKNKFRIIPYSTPIYIVRDGQYYLKNELSETGLRLFGKHNIQNLAGAMEVLKLLGLPEKDIFKALRSFDGAANRLEKLFDDKSIVIYKDFAHSPSKLKSTVEAVHELYPEKKIISCFELHTYSSLNKNFLGEYRNSFPSEGINMVFVNDHTLKIKKMPPLSDDAIKTGFNNDKLMIIRSKQNLENLILDNIQPDTVLLFMSSGNFGEMNYSELIEKITQQLP
;
A
#
# COMPACT_ATOMS: atom_id res chain seq x y z
N ILE A 1 32.30 -13.89 -3.13
CA ILE A 1 32.56 -12.90 -4.21
C ILE A 1 33.97 -13.14 -4.76
N SER A 2 34.11 -13.19 -6.09
CA SER A 2 35.35 -13.44 -6.78
C SER A 2 35.58 -12.44 -7.93
N ARG A 3 36.77 -12.42 -8.53
CA ARG A 3 37.09 -11.57 -9.72
C ARG A 3 36.17 -11.81 -10.92
N LYS A 4 35.45 -12.96 -10.96
CA LYS A 4 34.46 -13.27 -12.02
C LYS A 4 33.11 -12.59 -11.79
N THR A 5 32.87 -12.03 -10.59
CA THR A 5 31.64 -11.31 -10.25
C THR A 5 31.63 -9.97 -11.00
N LYS A 6 30.63 -9.75 -11.84
CA LYS A 6 30.53 -8.54 -12.68
C LYS A 6 30.07 -7.31 -11.88
N ALA A 7 29.16 -7.51 -10.95
CA ALA A 7 28.63 -6.46 -10.09
C ALA A 7 28.03 -7.07 -8.81
N VAL A 8 27.89 -6.24 -7.78
CA VAL A 8 27.19 -6.57 -6.53
C VAL A 8 26.02 -5.60 -6.39
N ILE A 9 24.84 -6.13 -6.06
CA ILE A 9 23.65 -5.34 -5.74
C ILE A 9 23.49 -5.36 -4.23
N LEU A 10 23.64 -4.20 -3.60
CA LEU A 10 23.54 -4.03 -2.15
C LEU A 10 22.09 -3.85 -1.75
N GLY A 11 21.56 -4.78 -0.96
CA GLY A 11 20.22 -4.66 -0.37
C GLY A 11 20.16 -3.60 0.74
N MET A 12 18.98 -3.07 1.01
CA MET A 12 18.73 -2.02 1.99
C MET A 12 19.17 -2.41 3.42
N HIS A 13 19.02 -3.67 3.78
CA HIS A 13 19.35 -4.17 5.13
C HIS A 13 20.79 -4.68 5.28
N ALA A 14 21.58 -4.65 4.21
CA ALA A 14 22.98 -5.05 4.28
C ALA A 14 23.76 -4.02 5.11
N ARG A 15 24.46 -4.51 6.11
CA ARG A 15 25.26 -3.65 7.00
C ARG A 15 26.54 -3.19 6.30
N ILE A 16 27.05 -2.03 6.69
CA ILE A 16 28.28 -1.45 6.13
C ILE A 16 29.51 -2.32 6.42
N ASP A 17 29.47 -3.11 7.50
CA ASP A 17 30.52 -4.05 7.92
C ASP A 17 30.37 -5.45 7.30
N ASN A 18 29.48 -5.63 6.32
CA ASN A 18 29.27 -6.91 5.66
C ASN A 18 30.57 -7.38 4.95
N PRO A 19 31.08 -8.58 5.24
CA PRO A 19 32.34 -9.08 4.69
C PRO A 19 32.29 -9.26 3.16
N GLU A 20 31.13 -9.54 2.58
CA GLU A 20 30.98 -9.62 1.12
C GLU A 20 31.09 -8.24 0.47
N LEU A 21 30.53 -7.21 1.11
CA LEU A 21 30.64 -5.81 0.66
C LEU A 21 32.10 -5.37 0.68
N LYS A 22 32.82 -5.63 1.78
CA LYS A 22 34.26 -5.37 1.87
C LYS A 22 35.04 -6.08 0.78
N ARG A 23 34.76 -7.39 0.58
CA ARG A 23 35.44 -8.19 -0.45
C ARG A 23 35.18 -7.65 -1.86
N ALA A 24 33.96 -7.20 -2.16
CA ALA A 24 33.64 -6.59 -3.44
C ALA A 24 34.43 -5.30 -3.67
N SER A 25 34.52 -4.47 -2.61
CA SER A 25 35.29 -3.23 -2.65
C SER A 25 36.80 -3.49 -2.85
N ASP A 26 37.39 -4.43 -2.10
CA ASP A 26 38.80 -4.81 -2.20
C ASP A 26 39.17 -5.35 -3.61
N LEU A 27 38.23 -5.99 -4.28
CA LEU A 27 38.39 -6.50 -5.64
C LEU A 27 38.08 -5.47 -6.73
N GLY A 28 37.65 -4.24 -6.38
CA GLY A 28 37.25 -3.21 -7.32
C GLY A 28 35.98 -3.56 -8.12
N ILE A 29 35.12 -4.44 -7.59
CA ILE A 29 33.90 -4.86 -8.24
C ILE A 29 32.88 -3.74 -8.07
N ARG A 30 32.15 -3.44 -9.14
CA ARG A 30 31.11 -2.41 -9.13
C ARG A 30 29.97 -2.77 -8.17
N ILE A 31 29.67 -1.87 -7.24
CA ILE A 31 28.61 -2.03 -6.25
C ILE A 31 27.50 -1.03 -6.61
N TYR A 32 26.27 -1.55 -6.70
CA TYR A 32 25.05 -0.75 -6.89
C TYR A 32 24.17 -0.88 -5.66
N SER A 33 23.45 0.17 -5.31
CA SER A 33 22.20 -0.04 -4.58
C SER A 33 21.17 -0.71 -5.48
N PHE A 34 20.16 -1.34 -4.90
CA PHE A 34 19.12 -1.97 -5.72
C PHE A 34 18.41 -0.95 -6.64
N PRO A 35 17.99 0.26 -6.19
CA PRO A 35 17.38 1.24 -7.08
C PRO A 35 18.34 1.80 -8.13
N ASP A 36 19.64 1.93 -7.84
CA ASP A 36 20.63 2.30 -8.88
C ASP A 36 20.73 1.24 -9.97
N PHE A 37 20.70 -0.03 -9.59
CA PHE A 37 20.72 -1.11 -10.58
C PHE A 37 19.48 -1.08 -11.48
N VAL A 38 18.30 -0.88 -10.89
CA VAL A 38 17.04 -0.72 -11.65
C VAL A 38 17.10 0.47 -12.58
N PHE A 39 17.57 1.62 -12.11
CA PHE A 39 17.76 2.82 -12.93
C PHE A 39 18.72 2.56 -14.10
N GLN A 40 19.89 1.95 -13.84
CA GLN A 40 20.87 1.62 -14.91
C GLN A 40 20.28 0.67 -15.94
N SER A 41 19.48 -0.30 -15.51
CA SER A 41 18.83 -1.29 -16.40
C SER A 41 17.66 -0.69 -17.21
N SER A 42 17.14 0.46 -16.81
CA SER A 42 15.97 1.11 -17.44
C SER A 42 16.27 2.48 -18.05
N LYS A 43 17.54 2.81 -18.30
CA LYS A 43 17.94 4.16 -18.78
C LYS A 43 17.24 4.58 -20.08
N ASN A 44 16.96 3.62 -20.96
CA ASN A 44 16.33 3.89 -22.26
C ASN A 44 14.81 3.70 -22.24
N ALA A 45 14.24 3.35 -21.09
CA ALA A 45 12.80 3.19 -20.91
C ALA A 45 12.16 4.50 -20.39
N LYS A 46 10.90 4.72 -20.74
CA LYS A 46 10.07 5.73 -20.07
C LYS A 46 9.73 5.22 -18.67
N ARG A 47 10.28 5.86 -17.63
CA ARG A 47 10.15 5.46 -16.23
C ARG A 47 8.92 6.10 -15.60
N VAL A 48 7.97 5.27 -15.24
CA VAL A 48 6.77 5.64 -14.47
C VAL A 48 7.00 5.26 -13.02
N VAL A 49 7.05 6.22 -12.11
CA VAL A 49 7.30 5.98 -10.68
C VAL A 49 6.08 6.38 -9.86
N ILE A 50 5.51 5.40 -9.15
CA ILE A 50 4.32 5.59 -8.32
C ILE A 50 4.75 5.78 -6.87
N ALA A 51 4.70 7.03 -6.41
CA ALA A 51 5.02 7.44 -5.04
C ALA A 51 3.75 7.69 -4.21
N GLY A 52 3.92 7.83 -2.91
CA GLY A 52 2.84 8.11 -1.95
C GLY A 52 2.88 7.17 -0.76
N SER A 53 2.29 7.58 0.35
CA SER A 53 2.26 6.79 1.59
C SER A 53 1.37 5.56 1.48
N HIS A 54 0.37 5.59 0.59
CA HIS A 54 -0.60 4.53 0.35
C HIS A 54 -0.97 4.45 -1.14
N GLY A 55 -1.61 3.35 -1.54
CA GLY A 55 -2.08 3.15 -2.91
C GLY A 55 -1.02 2.71 -3.93
N LYS A 56 0.28 2.83 -3.65
CA LYS A 56 1.37 2.51 -4.58
C LYS A 56 1.19 1.19 -5.32
N THR A 57 1.08 0.10 -4.57
CA THR A 57 0.92 -1.26 -5.14
C THR A 57 -0.34 -1.39 -5.99
N THR A 58 -1.47 -0.83 -5.50
CA THR A 58 -2.74 -0.86 -6.24
C THR A 58 -2.64 -0.09 -7.56
N ILE A 59 -2.10 1.14 -7.54
CA ILE A 59 -1.92 1.96 -8.74
C ILE A 59 -0.98 1.25 -9.72
N THR A 60 0.16 0.74 -9.24
CA THR A 60 1.12 0.00 -10.06
C THR A 60 0.47 -1.22 -10.71
N SER A 61 -0.31 -2.00 -9.94
CA SER A 61 -0.99 -3.19 -10.46
C SER A 61 -2.09 -2.87 -11.46
N ILE A 62 -2.85 -1.79 -11.28
CA ILE A 62 -3.82 -1.30 -12.27
C ILE A 62 -3.11 -0.96 -13.58
N ILE A 63 -2.04 -0.17 -13.51
CA ILE A 63 -1.27 0.22 -14.71
C ILE A 63 -0.73 -1.02 -15.42
N MET A 64 -0.10 -1.95 -14.68
CA MET A 64 0.43 -3.20 -15.25
C MET A 64 -0.66 -4.06 -15.90
N HIS A 65 -1.82 -4.21 -15.23
CA HIS A 65 -2.96 -4.95 -15.76
C HIS A 65 -3.45 -4.36 -17.09
N VAL A 66 -3.66 -3.04 -17.15
CA VAL A 66 -4.16 -2.37 -18.34
C VAL A 66 -3.15 -2.40 -19.48
N LEU A 67 -1.85 -2.18 -19.20
CA LEU A 67 -0.79 -2.31 -20.21
C LEU A 67 -0.73 -3.73 -20.81
N ARG A 68 -0.84 -4.76 -19.95
CA ARG A 68 -0.90 -6.17 -20.41
C ARG A 68 -2.14 -6.43 -21.25
N TYR A 69 -3.31 -5.97 -20.81
CA TYR A 69 -4.57 -6.11 -21.55
C TYR A 69 -4.49 -5.46 -22.94
N ALA A 70 -3.82 -4.30 -23.02
CA ALA A 70 -3.59 -3.57 -24.27
C ALA A 70 -2.43 -4.14 -25.11
N GLY A 71 -1.81 -5.25 -24.73
CA GLY A 71 -0.68 -5.88 -25.46
C GLY A 71 0.59 -5.02 -25.53
N LYS A 72 0.78 -4.09 -24.56
CA LYS A 72 1.99 -3.25 -24.51
C LYS A 72 3.14 -3.99 -23.87
N GLU A 73 4.34 -3.81 -24.42
CA GLU A 73 5.57 -4.28 -23.79
C GLU A 73 6.00 -3.33 -22.68
N PHE A 74 6.25 -3.87 -21.49
CA PHE A 74 6.74 -3.12 -20.34
C PHE A 74 7.54 -3.99 -19.39
N ASP A 75 8.44 -3.33 -18.66
CA ASP A 75 9.14 -3.83 -17.49
C ASP A 75 8.46 -3.30 -16.23
N TYR A 76 8.76 -3.89 -15.08
CA TYR A 76 8.12 -3.47 -13.83
C TYR A 76 8.92 -3.84 -12.59
N LEU A 77 8.65 -3.11 -11.51
CA LEU A 77 9.02 -3.42 -10.13
C LEU A 77 7.82 -3.11 -9.23
N VAL A 78 7.37 -4.10 -8.47
CA VAL A 78 6.23 -3.98 -7.55
C VAL A 78 6.55 -4.65 -6.22
N GLY A 79 6.00 -4.12 -5.13
CA GLY A 79 6.31 -4.53 -3.76
C GLY A 79 5.54 -5.77 -3.26
N ALA A 80 4.59 -6.31 -4.06
CA ALA A 80 3.81 -7.50 -3.72
C ALA A 80 3.52 -8.34 -4.95
N GLY A 81 3.14 -9.60 -4.73
CA GLY A 81 2.65 -10.46 -5.82
C GLY A 81 1.40 -9.88 -6.46
N ILE A 82 1.32 -9.93 -7.79
CA ILE A 82 0.15 -9.50 -8.56
C ILE A 82 -0.33 -10.69 -9.37
N GLU A 83 -1.63 -10.94 -9.37
CA GLU A 83 -2.22 -12.02 -10.14
C GLU A 83 -1.90 -11.91 -11.65
N GLY A 84 -1.47 -13.02 -12.23
CA GLY A 84 -1.05 -13.09 -13.62
C GLY A 84 0.38 -12.58 -13.89
N PHE A 85 1.16 -12.25 -12.85
CA PHE A 85 2.59 -11.92 -12.95
C PHE A 85 3.39 -12.87 -12.08
N SER A 86 4.35 -13.60 -12.68
CA SER A 86 5.13 -14.63 -11.97
C SER A 86 6.19 -14.07 -11.03
N ASN A 87 6.60 -12.84 -11.23
CA ASN A 87 7.69 -12.20 -10.49
C ASN A 87 7.28 -10.79 -10.05
N MET A 88 7.93 -10.27 -9.00
CA MET A 88 7.77 -8.88 -8.56
C MET A 88 8.67 -7.90 -9.33
N VAL A 89 9.58 -8.40 -10.15
CA VAL A 89 10.49 -7.58 -10.96
C VAL A 89 10.71 -8.22 -12.32
N LYS A 90 10.70 -7.38 -13.36
CA LYS A 90 11.07 -7.73 -14.74
C LYS A 90 11.89 -6.59 -15.33
N LEU A 91 13.09 -6.90 -15.84
CA LEU A 91 14.04 -5.94 -16.41
C LEU A 91 14.59 -6.53 -17.72
N ASN A 92 13.79 -6.45 -18.78
CA ASN A 92 14.10 -7.04 -20.09
C ASN A 92 14.44 -5.99 -21.15
N GLY A 93 14.48 -4.69 -20.77
CA GLY A 93 14.77 -3.60 -21.70
C GLY A 93 13.56 -3.13 -22.49
N ALA A 94 12.36 -3.29 -21.94
CA ALA A 94 11.13 -2.78 -22.56
C ALA A 94 11.12 -1.23 -22.64
N PRO A 95 10.32 -0.65 -23.59
CA PRO A 95 10.28 0.80 -23.77
C PRO A 95 9.62 1.57 -22.63
N ILE A 96 8.87 0.89 -21.76
CA ILE A 96 8.21 1.44 -20.59
C ILE A 96 8.63 0.61 -19.38
N ILE A 97 8.86 1.25 -18.23
CA ILE A 97 8.99 0.57 -16.96
C ILE A 97 8.08 1.22 -15.92
N VAL A 98 7.31 0.40 -15.20
CA VAL A 98 6.43 0.83 -14.11
C VAL A 98 7.06 0.43 -12.78
N LEU A 99 7.33 1.40 -11.93
CA LEU A 99 8.08 1.24 -10.69
C LEU A 99 7.23 1.66 -9.49
N GLU A 100 7.00 0.73 -8.57
CA GLU A 100 6.50 1.08 -7.26
C GLU A 100 7.57 1.86 -6.50
N GLY A 101 7.31 3.13 -6.23
CA GLY A 101 8.22 4.08 -5.62
C GLY A 101 8.14 4.02 -4.10
N ASP A 102 9.01 3.22 -3.49
CA ASP A 102 9.13 3.12 -2.04
C ASP A 102 9.93 4.33 -1.51
N GLU A 103 9.40 4.98 -0.48
CA GLU A 103 10.03 6.10 0.22
C GLU A 103 11.20 5.69 1.13
N TYR A 104 11.39 4.39 1.39
CA TYR A 104 12.52 3.89 2.15
C TYR A 104 13.86 4.16 1.48
N LEU A 105 14.91 4.20 2.31
CA LEU A 105 16.29 4.44 1.91
C LEU A 105 16.79 3.39 0.91
N SER A 106 17.66 3.78 0.00
CA SER A 106 18.17 2.93 -1.08
C SER A 106 19.10 1.81 -0.58
N SER A 107 19.96 2.11 0.39
CA SER A 107 20.86 1.15 1.02
C SER A 107 21.42 1.69 2.33
N ALA A 108 22.20 0.88 3.06
CA ALA A 108 22.92 1.33 4.25
C ALA A 108 23.94 2.45 3.95
N MET A 109 24.45 2.51 2.71
CA MET A 109 25.45 3.50 2.26
C MET A 109 24.79 4.71 1.58
N ASP A 110 23.58 4.57 1.08
CA ASP A 110 22.83 5.61 0.38
C ASP A 110 21.48 5.85 1.05
N LYS A 111 21.38 6.96 1.75
CA LYS A 111 20.17 7.35 2.47
C LYS A 111 19.14 8.07 1.58
N THR A 112 19.37 8.19 0.29
CA THR A 112 18.39 8.72 -0.64
C THR A 112 17.22 7.72 -0.77
N PRO A 113 15.96 8.15 -0.69
CA PRO A 113 14.81 7.28 -0.94
C PRO A 113 14.84 6.63 -2.32
N LYS A 114 14.35 5.39 -2.40
CA LYS A 114 14.36 4.60 -3.64
C LYS A 114 13.63 5.32 -4.77
N PHE A 115 12.45 5.91 -4.49
CA PHE A 115 11.63 6.57 -5.50
C PHE A 115 12.33 7.78 -6.15
N ILE A 116 13.23 8.46 -5.45
CA ILE A 116 14.07 9.52 -6.02
C ILE A 116 15.13 8.93 -6.95
N ARG A 117 15.75 7.79 -6.57
CA ARG A 117 16.81 7.15 -7.34
C ARG A 117 16.34 6.62 -8.70
N TYR A 118 15.06 6.33 -8.85
CA TYR A 118 14.51 5.86 -10.13
C TYR A 118 14.49 6.94 -11.22
N ASN A 119 14.61 8.22 -10.89
CA ASN A 119 14.61 9.34 -11.84
C ASN A 119 13.46 9.21 -12.85
N HIS A 120 12.24 9.47 -12.40
CA HIS A 120 11.03 9.30 -13.19
C HIS A 120 10.93 10.28 -14.38
N ASP A 121 10.30 9.82 -15.47
CA ASP A 121 9.81 10.67 -16.56
C ASP A 121 8.34 11.03 -16.33
N ILE A 122 7.58 10.09 -15.70
CA ILE A 122 6.23 10.31 -15.18
C ILE A 122 6.24 9.93 -13.71
N GLY A 123 6.06 10.90 -12.84
CA GLY A 123 5.86 10.71 -11.40
C GLY A 123 4.38 10.72 -11.05
N LEU A 124 3.94 9.89 -10.10
CA LEU A 124 2.62 10.01 -9.48
C LEU A 124 2.76 10.06 -7.97
N ILE A 125 2.04 10.97 -7.29
CA ILE A 125 1.94 11.02 -5.83
C ILE A 125 0.47 10.81 -5.44
N SER A 126 0.20 9.67 -4.77
CA SER A 126 -1.16 9.25 -4.40
C SER A 126 -1.67 9.83 -3.07
N GLY A 127 -0.81 10.45 -2.28
CA GLY A 127 -1.11 11.04 -0.98
C GLY A 127 0.09 11.00 -0.05
N ILE A 128 0.14 11.90 0.93
CA ILE A 128 1.23 12.03 1.91
C ILE A 128 0.65 11.94 3.31
N ALA A 129 0.83 10.79 3.96
CA ALA A 129 0.52 10.56 5.36
C ALA A 129 1.77 10.03 6.07
N TRP A 130 2.17 10.66 7.16
CA TRP A 130 3.39 10.29 7.86
C TRP A 130 3.38 8.81 8.29
N ASP A 131 4.38 8.07 7.83
CA ASP A 131 4.63 6.66 8.14
C ASP A 131 6.15 6.45 8.29
N HIS A 132 6.56 5.22 8.66
CA HIS A 132 7.98 4.83 8.71
C HIS A 132 8.85 5.68 9.65
N ILE A 133 8.37 5.93 10.88
CA ILE A 133 9.06 6.76 11.88
C ILE A 133 10.49 6.29 12.22
N ASN A 134 10.80 5.02 11.97
CA ASN A 134 12.14 4.47 12.12
C ASN A 134 13.13 4.97 11.06
N ALA A 135 12.63 5.38 9.89
CA ALA A 135 13.42 5.96 8.80
C ALA A 135 13.32 7.48 8.76
N PHE A 136 12.17 8.03 9.16
CA PHE A 136 11.85 9.47 9.16
C PHE A 136 11.28 9.87 10.53
N PRO A 137 12.15 10.28 11.47
CA PRO A 137 11.77 10.60 12.85
C PRO A 137 10.76 11.74 12.99
N SER A 138 10.67 12.64 12.01
CA SER A 138 9.71 13.75 11.99
C SER A 138 8.83 13.74 10.72
N LYS A 139 7.65 14.32 10.86
CA LYS A 139 6.72 14.51 9.74
C LYS A 139 7.34 15.39 8.65
N ASP A 140 8.09 16.42 9.04
CA ASP A 140 8.70 17.35 8.11
C ASP A 140 9.80 16.69 7.27
N GLU A 141 10.64 15.84 7.89
CA GLU A 141 11.63 15.05 7.16
C GLU A 141 10.97 14.09 6.15
N TYR A 142 9.83 13.51 6.51
CA TYR A 142 9.07 12.65 5.62
C TYR A 142 8.50 13.44 4.42
N ILE A 143 7.88 14.58 4.67
CA ILE A 143 7.31 15.47 3.64
C ILE A 143 8.41 16.00 2.70
N ASP A 144 9.61 16.32 3.24
CA ASP A 144 10.75 16.79 2.43
C ASP A 144 11.13 15.77 1.33
N GLN A 145 11.00 14.47 1.58
CA GLN A 145 11.31 13.48 0.55
C GLN A 145 10.37 13.61 -0.67
N PHE A 146 9.11 13.95 -0.47
CA PHE A 146 8.17 14.21 -1.56
C PHE A 146 8.45 15.54 -2.27
N SER A 147 8.89 16.57 -1.54
CA SER A 147 9.38 17.80 -2.17
C SER A 147 10.54 17.50 -3.11
N ARG A 148 11.51 16.71 -2.66
CA ARG A 148 12.66 16.29 -3.48
C ARG A 148 12.23 15.40 -4.66
N PHE A 149 11.21 14.56 -4.50
CA PHE A 149 10.65 13.77 -5.60
C PHE A 149 10.04 14.68 -6.67
N ILE A 150 9.27 15.72 -6.27
CA ILE A 150 8.72 16.74 -7.17
C ILE A 150 9.83 17.47 -7.91
N ASP A 151 10.86 17.92 -7.19
CA ASP A 151 11.98 18.69 -7.76
C ASP A 151 12.86 17.85 -8.70
N ASN A 152 12.80 16.53 -8.59
CA ASN A 152 13.51 15.57 -9.46
C ASN A 152 12.77 15.29 -10.78
N THR A 153 11.57 15.85 -10.99
CA THR A 153 10.83 15.70 -12.25
C THR A 153 11.56 16.48 -13.36
N PRO A 154 11.95 15.86 -14.48
CA PRO A 154 12.66 16.53 -15.56
C PRO A 154 11.75 17.55 -16.26
N ASP A 155 12.34 18.55 -16.91
CA ASP A 155 11.63 19.66 -17.58
C ASP A 155 10.60 19.16 -18.63
N ASP A 156 10.88 18.06 -19.30
CA ASP A 156 10.00 17.39 -20.28
C ASP A 156 9.13 16.28 -19.67
N GLY A 157 9.20 16.11 -18.35
CA GLY A 157 8.46 15.11 -17.59
C GLY A 157 7.05 15.53 -17.20
N CYS A 158 6.40 14.64 -16.46
CA CYS A 158 5.06 14.85 -15.92
C CYS A 158 4.98 14.46 -14.45
N LEU A 159 4.25 15.25 -13.68
CA LEU A 159 3.83 14.89 -12.32
C LEU A 159 2.31 14.78 -12.25
N VAL A 160 1.81 13.59 -11.94
CA VAL A 160 0.41 13.31 -11.62
C VAL A 160 0.25 13.35 -10.10
N TYR A 161 -0.74 14.03 -9.57
CA TYR A 161 -0.90 14.13 -8.12
C TYR A 161 -2.36 14.14 -7.68
N PHE A 162 -2.62 13.59 -6.50
CA PHE A 162 -3.94 13.61 -5.88
C PHE A 162 -4.25 15.00 -5.32
N ASP A 163 -5.18 15.70 -5.96
CA ASP A 163 -5.48 17.11 -5.68
C ASP A 163 -6.25 17.34 -4.37
N GLU A 164 -6.91 16.31 -3.84
CA GLU A 164 -7.60 16.43 -2.56
C GLU A 164 -6.65 16.34 -1.35
N ASP A 165 -5.36 15.99 -1.54
CA ASP A 165 -4.37 15.98 -0.47
C ASP A 165 -3.81 17.39 -0.22
N PRO A 166 -4.05 17.98 0.99
CA PRO A 166 -3.60 19.34 1.29
C PRO A 166 -2.08 19.48 1.38
N VAL A 167 -1.35 18.40 1.74
CA VAL A 167 0.11 18.41 1.84
C VAL A 167 0.73 18.53 0.45
N ILE A 168 0.22 17.74 -0.52
CA ILE A 168 0.71 17.81 -1.90
C ILE A 168 0.44 19.19 -2.51
N ARG A 169 -0.76 19.74 -2.29
CA ARG A 169 -1.10 21.09 -2.77
C ARG A 169 -0.16 22.16 -2.21
N GLU A 170 0.17 22.08 -0.93
CA GLU A 170 1.09 23.03 -0.31
C GLU A 170 2.51 22.89 -0.86
N LEU A 171 3.00 21.66 -1.11
CA LEU A 171 4.30 21.41 -1.73
C LEU A 171 4.40 21.99 -3.16
N LEU A 172 3.30 22.00 -3.90
CA LEU A 172 3.26 22.53 -5.28
C LEU A 172 3.02 24.04 -5.34
N LYS A 173 2.53 24.64 -4.26
CA LYS A 173 2.19 26.06 -4.20
C LYS A 173 3.43 26.94 -4.41
N GLY A 174 3.34 27.84 -5.38
CA GLY A 174 4.40 28.81 -5.67
C GLY A 174 5.64 28.22 -6.36
N LYS A 175 5.72 26.92 -6.61
CA LYS A 175 6.78 26.32 -7.41
C LYS A 175 6.63 26.74 -8.88
N LYS A 176 7.68 27.30 -9.47
CA LYS A 176 7.76 27.56 -10.91
C LYS A 176 8.29 26.33 -11.62
N ASN A 177 7.40 25.35 -11.83
CA ASN A 177 7.76 24.11 -12.50
C ASN A 177 7.81 24.32 -14.02
N LYS A 178 8.79 23.72 -14.69
CA LYS A 178 8.84 23.65 -16.15
C LYS A 178 8.17 22.40 -16.70
N PHE A 179 8.05 21.34 -15.88
CA PHE A 179 7.38 20.09 -16.22
C PHE A 179 5.86 20.22 -16.14
N ARG A 180 5.17 19.29 -16.78
CA ARG A 180 3.70 19.24 -16.78
C ARG A 180 3.17 18.70 -15.45
N ILE A 181 2.18 19.41 -14.87
CA ILE A 181 1.47 19.00 -13.64
C ILE A 181 0.05 18.61 -14.00
N ILE A 182 -0.40 17.44 -13.53
CA ILE A 182 -1.73 16.87 -13.82
C ILE A 182 -2.38 16.51 -12.49
N PRO A 183 -3.36 17.31 -12.02
CA PRO A 183 -4.16 16.96 -10.87
C PRO A 183 -5.15 15.83 -11.21
N TYR A 184 -5.45 14.97 -10.23
CA TYR A 184 -6.60 14.08 -10.27
C TYR A 184 -7.33 14.11 -8.93
N SER A 185 -8.64 13.94 -8.98
CA SER A 185 -9.52 13.92 -7.81
C SER A 185 -10.29 12.61 -7.75
N THR A 186 -11.06 12.41 -6.68
CA THR A 186 -11.98 11.28 -6.56
C THR A 186 -13.05 11.37 -7.66
N PRO A 187 -13.13 10.42 -8.60
CA PRO A 187 -14.14 10.46 -9.64
C PRO A 187 -15.54 10.15 -9.06
N ILE A 188 -16.57 10.50 -9.81
CA ILE A 188 -17.95 10.16 -9.44
C ILE A 188 -18.11 8.64 -9.54
N TYR A 189 -18.56 8.03 -8.45
CA TYR A 189 -18.89 6.62 -8.37
C TYR A 189 -20.20 6.42 -7.64
N ILE A 190 -20.81 5.26 -7.81
CA ILE A 190 -21.99 4.82 -7.07
C ILE A 190 -21.76 3.41 -6.53
N VAL A 191 -22.35 3.13 -5.38
CA VAL A 191 -22.40 1.78 -4.78
C VAL A 191 -23.82 1.29 -4.90
N ARG A 192 -24.01 0.14 -5.53
CA ARG A 192 -25.33 -0.47 -5.74
C ARG A 192 -25.18 -1.99 -5.72
N ASP A 193 -26.02 -2.68 -4.97
CA ASP A 193 -26.04 -4.14 -4.86
C ASP A 193 -24.68 -4.75 -4.51
N GLY A 194 -23.96 -4.12 -3.57
CA GLY A 194 -22.62 -4.57 -3.14
C GLY A 194 -21.52 -4.43 -4.19
N GLN A 195 -21.70 -3.59 -5.19
CA GLN A 195 -20.75 -3.35 -6.26
C GLN A 195 -20.52 -1.85 -6.48
N TYR A 196 -19.27 -1.48 -6.80
CA TYR A 196 -18.88 -0.14 -7.18
C TYR A 196 -18.98 0.05 -8.70
N TYR A 197 -19.53 1.19 -9.12
CA TYR A 197 -19.60 1.59 -10.51
C TYR A 197 -18.95 2.94 -10.69
N LEU A 198 -17.95 2.99 -11.57
CA LEU A 198 -17.39 4.26 -12.01
C LEU A 198 -18.33 4.89 -13.03
N LYS A 199 -18.73 6.13 -12.78
CA LYS A 199 -19.62 6.87 -13.64
C LYS A 199 -18.84 7.84 -14.53
N ASN A 200 -19.02 7.76 -15.82
CA ASN A 200 -18.62 8.80 -16.76
C ASN A 200 -19.86 9.37 -17.48
N GLU A 201 -19.67 10.35 -18.35
CA GLU A 201 -20.77 11.05 -19.03
C GLU A 201 -21.69 10.13 -19.86
N LEU A 202 -21.19 8.99 -20.33
CA LEU A 202 -21.85 8.12 -21.29
C LEU A 202 -22.20 6.73 -20.75
N SER A 203 -21.58 6.28 -19.64
CA SER A 203 -21.73 4.91 -19.17
C SER A 203 -21.38 4.74 -17.70
N GLU A 204 -21.85 3.63 -17.14
CA GLU A 204 -21.40 3.10 -15.85
C GLU A 204 -20.54 1.87 -16.09
N THR A 205 -19.38 1.80 -15.42
CA THR A 205 -18.51 0.64 -15.50
C THR A 205 -18.44 -0.02 -14.13
N GLY A 206 -18.97 -1.24 -14.01
CA GLY A 206 -18.86 -2.06 -12.81
C GLY A 206 -17.41 -2.43 -12.56
N LEU A 207 -16.98 -2.25 -11.32
CA LEU A 207 -15.64 -2.52 -10.85
C LEU A 207 -15.66 -3.71 -9.88
N ARG A 208 -14.62 -4.51 -9.89
CA ARG A 208 -14.39 -5.54 -8.87
C ARG A 208 -13.57 -5.01 -7.68
N LEU A 209 -13.15 -3.75 -7.76
CA LEU A 209 -12.55 -2.99 -6.68
C LEU A 209 -13.65 -2.29 -5.87
N PHE A 210 -13.43 -2.14 -4.58
CA PHE A 210 -14.32 -1.40 -3.70
C PHE A 210 -13.53 -0.51 -2.71
N GLY A 211 -14.25 0.47 -2.15
CA GLY A 211 -13.71 1.49 -1.29
C GLY A 211 -13.24 2.74 -2.03
N LYS A 212 -13.60 3.89 -1.51
CA LYS A 212 -13.26 5.22 -2.05
C LYS A 212 -11.76 5.35 -2.38
N HIS A 213 -10.89 4.84 -1.51
CA HIS A 213 -9.44 4.89 -1.71
C HIS A 213 -8.98 4.13 -2.98
N ASN A 214 -9.64 3.00 -3.32
CA ASN A 214 -9.33 2.27 -4.56
C ASN A 214 -9.87 2.98 -5.80
N ILE A 215 -10.98 3.70 -5.67
CA ILE A 215 -11.49 4.58 -6.74
C ILE A 215 -10.51 5.74 -7.00
N GLN A 216 -9.92 6.31 -5.94
CA GLN A 216 -8.87 7.33 -6.07
C GLN A 216 -7.61 6.76 -6.72
N ASN A 217 -7.16 5.57 -6.31
CA ASN A 217 -6.02 4.89 -6.91
C ASN A 217 -6.24 4.64 -8.41
N LEU A 218 -7.46 4.22 -8.77
CA LEU A 218 -7.86 4.00 -10.16
C LEU A 218 -7.78 5.31 -10.97
N ALA A 219 -8.26 6.42 -10.43
CA ALA A 219 -8.22 7.72 -11.12
C ALA A 219 -6.76 8.14 -11.41
N GLY A 220 -5.87 8.01 -10.43
CA GLY A 220 -4.44 8.27 -10.64
C GLY A 220 -3.81 7.37 -11.69
N ALA A 221 -4.13 6.07 -11.67
CA ALA A 221 -3.66 5.12 -12.67
C ALA A 221 -4.16 5.48 -14.08
N MET A 222 -5.41 5.92 -14.22
CA MET A 222 -5.99 6.35 -15.51
C MET A 222 -5.22 7.53 -16.10
N GLU A 223 -4.86 8.53 -15.32
CA GLU A 223 -4.08 9.68 -15.81
C GLU A 223 -2.69 9.24 -16.32
N VAL A 224 -2.02 8.34 -15.62
CA VAL A 224 -0.75 7.77 -16.09
C VAL A 224 -0.94 6.99 -17.40
N LEU A 225 -1.98 6.16 -17.51
CA LEU A 225 -2.27 5.38 -18.71
C LEU A 225 -2.61 6.26 -19.93
N LYS A 226 -3.31 7.38 -19.74
CA LYS A 226 -3.54 8.39 -20.77
C LYS A 226 -2.22 9.01 -21.25
N LEU A 227 -1.28 9.33 -20.32
CA LEU A 227 0.05 9.82 -20.67
C LEU A 227 0.90 8.79 -21.42
N LEU A 228 0.66 7.50 -21.21
CA LEU A 228 1.27 6.40 -21.97
C LEU A 228 0.57 6.14 -23.33
N GLY A 229 -0.42 6.97 -23.69
CA GLY A 229 -1.10 6.93 -25.00
C GLY A 229 -2.20 5.89 -25.11
N LEU A 230 -2.77 5.40 -23.99
CA LEU A 230 -3.89 4.47 -24.05
C LEU A 230 -5.23 5.25 -24.18
N PRO A 231 -6.10 4.86 -25.13
CA PRO A 231 -7.43 5.42 -25.22
C PRO A 231 -8.27 5.08 -23.98
N GLU A 232 -9.04 6.03 -23.48
CA GLU A 232 -9.86 5.87 -22.29
C GLU A 232 -10.82 4.67 -22.37
N LYS A 233 -11.44 4.45 -23.55
CA LYS A 233 -12.31 3.28 -23.80
C LYS A 233 -11.62 1.93 -23.56
N ASP A 234 -10.34 1.83 -23.86
CA ASP A 234 -9.56 0.58 -23.70
C ASP A 234 -9.15 0.41 -22.24
N ILE A 235 -8.86 1.51 -21.53
CA ILE A 235 -8.66 1.52 -20.09
C ILE A 235 -9.91 0.97 -19.38
N PHE A 236 -11.10 1.51 -19.65
CA PHE A 236 -12.35 1.03 -19.06
C PHE A 236 -12.67 -0.44 -19.36
N LYS A 237 -12.37 -0.91 -20.56
CA LYS A 237 -12.53 -2.35 -20.88
C LYS A 237 -11.65 -3.23 -20.02
N ALA A 238 -10.38 -2.85 -19.87
CA ALA A 238 -9.43 -3.61 -19.06
C ALA A 238 -9.82 -3.64 -17.58
N LEU A 239 -10.32 -2.52 -17.04
CA LEU A 239 -10.70 -2.39 -15.64
C LEU A 239 -11.82 -3.32 -15.20
N ARG A 240 -12.71 -3.75 -16.11
CA ARG A 240 -13.77 -4.73 -15.79
C ARG A 240 -13.25 -6.08 -15.32
N SER A 241 -12.02 -6.44 -15.70
CA SER A 241 -11.35 -7.70 -15.35
C SER A 241 -10.26 -7.54 -14.29
N PHE A 242 -10.14 -6.37 -13.68
CA PHE A 242 -9.14 -6.14 -12.64
C PHE A 242 -9.68 -6.51 -11.26
N ASP A 243 -9.13 -7.56 -10.64
CA ASP A 243 -9.59 -8.10 -9.35
C ASP A 243 -8.85 -7.52 -8.13
N GLY A 244 -7.96 -6.54 -8.33
CA GLY A 244 -7.18 -5.94 -7.25
C GLY A 244 -5.75 -6.49 -7.15
N ALA A 245 -4.99 -5.95 -6.21
CA ALA A 245 -3.67 -6.47 -5.84
C ALA A 245 -3.82 -7.51 -4.72
N ALA A 246 -2.98 -8.53 -4.70
CA ALA A 246 -2.98 -9.55 -3.66
C ALA A 246 -2.89 -8.94 -2.24
N ASN A 247 -3.56 -9.54 -1.29
CA ASN A 247 -3.67 -9.08 0.10
C ASN A 247 -4.28 -7.67 0.27
N ARG A 248 -5.14 -7.23 -0.66
CA ARG A 248 -5.89 -5.97 -0.55
C ARG A 248 -7.38 -6.27 -0.55
N LEU A 249 -8.00 -6.23 0.64
CA LEU A 249 -9.39 -6.64 0.89
C LEU A 249 -9.73 -7.98 0.22
N GLU A 250 -8.86 -8.97 0.46
CA GLU A 250 -9.04 -10.34 -0.01
C GLU A 250 -10.26 -10.96 0.67
N LYS A 251 -11.24 -11.39 -0.11
CA LYS A 251 -12.42 -12.10 0.41
C LYS A 251 -12.03 -13.56 0.68
N LEU A 252 -12.00 -13.93 1.97
CA LEU A 252 -11.68 -15.29 2.39
C LEU A 252 -12.91 -16.22 2.40
N PHE A 253 -14.10 -15.65 2.66
CA PHE A 253 -15.35 -16.40 2.75
C PHE A 253 -16.55 -15.50 2.47
N ASP A 254 -17.60 -16.06 1.84
CA ASP A 254 -18.86 -15.37 1.59
C ASP A 254 -19.97 -16.39 1.33
N ASP A 255 -20.89 -16.54 2.27
CA ASP A 255 -22.12 -17.34 2.14
C ASP A 255 -23.39 -16.49 2.18
N LYS A 256 -23.25 -15.16 1.96
CA LYS A 256 -24.27 -14.12 2.09
C LYS A 256 -24.63 -13.75 3.54
N SER A 257 -24.65 -14.72 4.45
CA SER A 257 -24.88 -14.47 5.88
C SER A 257 -23.62 -13.90 6.54
N ILE A 258 -22.48 -14.55 6.30
CA ILE A 258 -21.18 -14.12 6.82
C ILE A 258 -20.26 -13.81 5.66
N VAL A 259 -19.57 -12.67 5.76
CA VAL A 259 -18.50 -12.30 4.82
C VAL A 259 -17.22 -12.06 5.60
N ILE A 260 -16.12 -12.69 5.17
CA ILE A 260 -14.83 -12.58 5.85
C ILE A 260 -13.80 -11.99 4.89
N TYR A 261 -13.20 -10.87 5.31
CA TYR A 261 -12.14 -10.19 4.57
C TYR A 261 -10.82 -10.18 5.32
N LYS A 262 -9.74 -10.18 4.54
CA LYS A 262 -8.38 -9.93 5.02
C LYS A 262 -7.77 -8.78 4.24
N ASP A 263 -7.11 -7.86 4.93
CA ASP A 263 -6.44 -6.72 4.34
C ASP A 263 -5.05 -6.47 4.94
N PHE A 264 -4.16 -5.93 4.14
CA PHE A 264 -2.80 -5.57 4.56
C PHE A 264 -2.73 -4.17 5.22
N ALA A 265 -3.85 -3.58 5.60
CA ALA A 265 -3.88 -2.32 6.32
C ALA A 265 -3.13 -2.45 7.65
N HIS A 266 -2.15 -1.56 7.87
CA HIS A 266 -1.27 -1.59 9.04
C HIS A 266 -0.86 -0.19 9.54
N SER A 267 -1.32 0.87 8.88
CA SER A 267 -1.11 2.26 9.28
C SER A 267 -2.45 2.96 9.51
N PRO A 268 -2.47 4.11 10.21
CA PRO A 268 -3.70 4.82 10.57
C PRO A 268 -4.62 5.11 9.38
N SER A 269 -4.08 5.68 8.30
CA SER A 269 -4.84 6.01 7.09
C SER A 269 -5.39 4.77 6.38
N LYS A 270 -4.62 3.67 6.34
CA LYS A 270 -5.05 2.40 5.73
C LYS A 270 -6.15 1.74 6.55
N LEU A 271 -6.00 1.68 7.89
CA LEU A 271 -7.04 1.18 8.79
C LEU A 271 -8.36 1.91 8.54
N LYS A 272 -8.33 3.24 8.61
CA LYS A 272 -9.51 4.08 8.40
C LYS A 272 -10.17 3.81 7.05
N SER A 273 -9.40 3.86 5.96
CA SER A 273 -9.93 3.67 4.61
C SER A 273 -10.51 2.29 4.37
N THR A 274 -9.91 1.23 4.95
CA THR A 274 -10.40 -0.14 4.82
C THR A 274 -11.70 -0.34 5.58
N VAL A 275 -11.79 0.17 6.80
CA VAL A 275 -13.02 0.07 7.61
C VAL A 275 -14.15 0.87 6.97
N GLU A 276 -13.90 2.11 6.53
CA GLU A 276 -14.89 2.92 5.82
C GLU A 276 -15.40 2.22 4.54
N ALA A 277 -14.51 1.60 3.78
CA ALA A 277 -14.89 0.85 2.56
C ALA A 277 -15.82 -0.33 2.85
N VAL A 278 -15.57 -1.06 3.93
CA VAL A 278 -16.41 -2.19 4.34
C VAL A 278 -17.76 -1.71 4.85
N HIS A 279 -17.80 -0.61 5.61
CA HIS A 279 -19.06 0.02 6.06
C HIS A 279 -19.91 0.53 4.87
N GLU A 280 -19.26 1.14 3.87
CA GLU A 280 -19.95 1.63 2.66
C GLU A 280 -20.54 0.46 1.85
N LEU A 281 -19.83 -0.67 1.80
CA LEU A 281 -20.26 -1.86 1.05
C LEU A 281 -21.38 -2.64 1.75
N TYR A 282 -21.39 -2.64 3.09
CA TYR A 282 -22.31 -3.41 3.93
C TYR A 282 -22.98 -2.54 5.00
N PRO A 283 -23.77 -1.52 4.63
CA PRO A 283 -24.33 -0.56 5.58
C PRO A 283 -25.30 -1.20 6.59
N GLU A 284 -25.92 -2.33 6.22
CA GLU A 284 -26.92 -3.01 7.06
C GLU A 284 -26.32 -4.18 7.90
N LYS A 285 -25.06 -4.55 7.65
CA LYS A 285 -24.44 -5.68 8.34
C LYS A 285 -23.68 -5.25 9.59
N LYS A 286 -23.67 -6.10 10.61
CA LYS A 286 -22.77 -5.94 11.76
C LYS A 286 -21.33 -6.12 11.32
N ILE A 287 -20.44 -5.21 11.69
CA ILE A 287 -19.02 -5.29 11.34
C ILE A 287 -18.20 -5.60 12.60
N ILE A 288 -17.37 -6.63 12.51
CA ILE A 288 -16.35 -6.98 13.49
C ILE A 288 -15.00 -6.69 12.85
N SER A 289 -14.31 -5.65 13.33
CA SER A 289 -13.01 -5.22 12.82
C SER A 289 -11.88 -5.66 13.75
N CYS A 290 -10.97 -6.47 13.24
CA CYS A 290 -9.76 -6.93 13.94
C CYS A 290 -8.53 -6.28 13.31
N PHE A 291 -7.79 -5.48 14.09
CA PHE A 291 -6.57 -4.80 13.64
C PHE A 291 -5.37 -5.23 14.47
N GLU A 292 -4.27 -5.62 13.84
CA GLU A 292 -3.04 -6.01 14.53
C GLU A 292 -2.01 -4.86 14.55
N LEU A 293 -1.56 -4.48 15.74
CA LEU A 293 -0.39 -3.63 15.91
C LEU A 293 0.86 -4.48 15.70
N HIS A 294 1.46 -4.39 14.52
CA HIS A 294 2.59 -5.25 14.13
C HIS A 294 3.84 -4.48 13.70
N THR A 295 3.67 -3.30 13.09
CA THR A 295 4.81 -2.50 12.59
C THR A 295 5.56 -1.78 13.71
N TYR A 296 6.79 -1.35 13.48
CA TYR A 296 7.52 -0.53 14.45
C TYR A 296 6.78 0.76 14.81
N SER A 297 6.14 1.41 13.83
CA SER A 297 5.32 2.60 14.06
C SER A 297 4.13 2.29 14.95
N SER A 298 3.34 1.27 14.62
CA SER A 298 2.13 0.90 15.37
C SER A 298 2.40 0.43 16.80
N LEU A 299 3.60 -0.11 17.06
CA LEU A 299 4.04 -0.54 18.38
C LEU A 299 4.71 0.58 19.19
N ASN A 300 4.83 1.79 18.64
CA ASN A 300 5.42 2.93 19.34
C ASN A 300 4.32 3.76 20.03
N LYS A 301 4.41 3.87 21.35
CA LYS A 301 3.46 4.62 22.18
C LYS A 301 3.24 6.06 21.67
N ASN A 302 4.31 6.73 21.24
CA ASN A 302 4.24 8.12 20.76
C ASN A 302 3.52 8.26 19.42
N PHE A 303 3.37 7.17 18.67
CA PHE A 303 2.68 7.15 17.38
C PHE A 303 1.20 6.73 17.50
N LEU A 304 0.79 6.15 18.63
CA LEU A 304 -0.59 5.66 18.80
C LEU A 304 -1.65 6.75 18.60
N GLY A 305 -1.31 8.01 18.87
CA GLY A 305 -2.22 9.15 18.66
C GLY A 305 -2.62 9.38 17.19
N GLU A 306 -1.83 8.90 16.23
CA GLU A 306 -2.15 8.96 14.79
C GLU A 306 -3.34 8.05 14.43
N TYR A 307 -3.64 7.02 15.26
CA TYR A 307 -4.82 6.15 15.11
C TYR A 307 -6.12 6.76 15.65
N ARG A 308 -6.09 7.99 16.13
CA ARG A 308 -7.28 8.66 16.67
C ARG A 308 -8.43 8.64 15.67
N ASN A 309 -9.59 8.14 16.12
CA ASN A 309 -10.81 8.03 15.31
C ASN A 309 -10.64 7.21 14.00
N SER A 310 -9.72 6.24 13.98
CA SER A 310 -9.54 5.35 12.81
C SER A 310 -10.61 4.26 12.73
N PHE A 311 -11.25 3.94 13.86
CA PHE A 311 -12.43 3.09 13.88
C PHE A 311 -13.71 3.92 13.97
N PRO A 312 -14.81 3.49 13.32
CA PRO A 312 -16.12 4.08 13.53
C PRO A 312 -16.60 3.81 14.95
N SER A 313 -17.58 4.59 15.40
CA SER A 313 -18.25 4.38 16.68
C SER A 313 -19.14 3.13 16.73
N GLU A 314 -19.53 2.63 15.57
CA GLU A 314 -20.40 1.49 15.36
C GLU A 314 -19.58 0.21 15.12
N GLY A 315 -20.21 -0.95 15.41
CA GLY A 315 -19.58 -2.25 15.27
C GLY A 315 -18.69 -2.65 16.45
N ILE A 316 -18.02 -3.79 16.30
CA ILE A 316 -17.08 -4.32 17.29
C ILE A 316 -15.67 -4.09 16.80
N ASN A 317 -14.88 -3.32 17.55
CA ASN A 317 -13.52 -2.98 17.20
C ASN A 317 -12.54 -3.67 18.14
N MET A 318 -11.64 -4.48 17.58
CA MET A 318 -10.66 -5.28 18.29
C MET A 318 -9.25 -4.89 17.85
N VAL A 319 -8.35 -4.67 18.80
CA VAL A 319 -6.92 -4.47 18.53
C VAL A 319 -6.12 -5.61 19.13
N PHE A 320 -5.42 -6.30 18.27
CA PHE A 320 -4.53 -7.39 18.64
C PHE A 320 -3.10 -6.88 18.83
N VAL A 321 -2.50 -7.20 19.97
CA VAL A 321 -1.10 -6.87 20.30
C VAL A 321 -0.41 -8.10 20.81
N ASN A 322 0.57 -8.61 20.09
CA ASN A 322 1.33 -9.78 20.51
C ASN A 322 2.58 -9.37 21.30
N ASP A 323 2.63 -9.74 22.60
CA ASP A 323 3.77 -9.43 23.47
C ASP A 323 5.08 -10.11 23.00
N HIS A 324 4.98 -11.23 22.28
CA HIS A 324 6.15 -11.88 21.65
C HIS A 324 6.72 -11.00 20.51
N THR A 325 5.86 -10.40 19.70
CA THR A 325 6.27 -9.44 18.66
C THR A 325 6.98 -8.22 19.26
N LEU A 326 6.45 -7.69 20.37
CA LEU A 326 7.12 -6.58 21.10
C LEU A 326 8.54 -6.98 21.55
N LYS A 327 8.72 -8.18 22.10
CA LYS A 327 10.02 -8.69 22.52
C LYS A 327 11.00 -8.86 21.36
N ILE A 328 10.58 -9.48 20.27
CA ILE A 328 11.41 -9.66 19.05
C ILE A 328 11.87 -8.31 18.49
N LYS A 329 10.96 -7.34 18.44
CA LYS A 329 11.24 -6.01 17.91
C LYS A 329 11.94 -5.09 18.92
N LYS A 330 12.19 -5.57 20.14
CA LYS A 330 12.79 -4.80 21.24
C LYS A 330 12.01 -3.51 21.54
N MET A 331 10.69 -3.57 21.45
CA MET A 331 9.77 -2.47 21.75
C MET A 331 9.31 -2.56 23.21
N PRO A 332 9.10 -1.42 23.89
CA PRO A 332 8.56 -1.42 25.24
C PRO A 332 7.12 -1.95 25.27
N PRO A 333 6.66 -2.50 26.40
CA PRO A 333 5.27 -2.94 26.55
C PRO A 333 4.28 -1.78 26.33
N LEU A 334 3.16 -2.09 25.69
CA LEU A 334 2.04 -1.16 25.52
C LEU A 334 0.90 -1.54 26.47
N SER A 335 0.46 -0.60 27.33
CA SER A 335 -0.71 -0.81 28.16
C SER A 335 -1.99 -0.67 27.36
N ASP A 336 -3.05 -1.33 27.82
CA ASP A 336 -4.39 -1.25 27.20
C ASP A 336 -4.92 0.19 27.21
N ASP A 337 -4.68 0.92 28.29
CA ASP A 337 -5.07 2.33 28.42
C ASP A 337 -4.33 3.22 27.40
N ALA A 338 -3.05 2.97 27.18
CA ALA A 338 -2.29 3.73 26.19
C ALA A 338 -2.85 3.52 24.77
N ILE A 339 -3.25 2.28 24.44
CA ILE A 339 -3.84 1.95 23.14
C ILE A 339 -5.22 2.61 23.02
N LYS A 340 -6.11 2.44 24.00
CA LYS A 340 -7.45 3.05 24.01
C LYS A 340 -7.38 4.56 23.88
N THR A 341 -6.48 5.21 24.64
CA THR A 341 -6.25 6.67 24.58
C THR A 341 -5.75 7.08 23.18
N GLY A 342 -4.80 6.34 22.61
CA GLY A 342 -4.28 6.62 21.26
C GLY A 342 -5.36 6.56 20.18
N PHE A 343 -6.19 5.54 20.22
CA PHE A 343 -7.32 5.39 19.30
C PHE A 343 -8.51 6.31 19.62
N ASN A 344 -8.52 6.95 20.78
CA ASN A 344 -9.66 7.71 21.29
C ASN A 344 -10.95 6.88 21.32
N ASN A 345 -10.85 5.64 21.82
CA ASN A 345 -11.94 4.67 21.83
C ASN A 345 -11.90 3.79 23.09
N ASP A 346 -12.69 4.16 24.11
CA ASP A 346 -12.77 3.42 25.38
C ASP A 346 -13.44 2.05 25.26
N LYS A 347 -14.26 1.83 24.20
CA LYS A 347 -14.94 0.56 23.91
C LYS A 347 -14.04 -0.42 23.17
N LEU A 348 -12.81 0.00 22.77
CA LEU A 348 -11.88 -0.83 22.04
C LEU A 348 -11.48 -2.07 22.85
N MET A 349 -11.61 -3.24 22.27
CA MET A 349 -11.21 -4.52 22.88
C MET A 349 -9.73 -4.80 22.58
N ILE A 350 -8.90 -4.87 23.61
CA ILE A 350 -7.46 -5.16 23.45
C ILE A 350 -7.21 -6.63 23.71
N ILE A 351 -6.57 -7.31 22.78
CA ILE A 351 -6.40 -8.76 22.76
C ILE A 351 -4.93 -9.11 22.60
N ARG A 352 -4.44 -10.05 23.42
CA ARG A 352 -3.02 -10.38 23.49
C ARG A 352 -2.67 -11.82 23.08
N SER A 353 -3.66 -12.68 22.87
CA SER A 353 -3.43 -14.03 22.40
C SER A 353 -4.40 -14.40 21.29
N LYS A 354 -3.92 -15.26 20.37
CA LYS A 354 -4.71 -15.80 19.28
C LYS A 354 -5.98 -16.49 19.79
N GLN A 355 -5.85 -17.31 20.83
CA GLN A 355 -7.00 -18.06 21.39
C GLN A 355 -8.09 -17.11 21.90
N ASN A 356 -7.73 -16.03 22.58
CA ASN A 356 -8.72 -15.04 23.04
C ASN A 356 -9.36 -14.28 21.88
N LEU A 357 -8.61 -14.03 20.79
CA LEU A 357 -9.16 -13.42 19.58
C LEU A 357 -10.20 -14.35 18.93
N GLU A 358 -9.86 -15.63 18.74
CA GLU A 358 -10.78 -16.62 18.20
C GLU A 358 -12.05 -16.73 19.03
N ASN A 359 -11.93 -16.87 20.36
CA ASN A 359 -13.07 -16.98 21.27
C ASN A 359 -13.98 -15.75 21.18
N LEU A 360 -13.40 -14.54 21.23
CA LEU A 360 -14.19 -13.31 21.13
C LEU A 360 -14.88 -13.14 19.77
N ILE A 361 -14.25 -13.60 18.68
CA ILE A 361 -14.90 -13.63 17.37
C ILE A 361 -16.09 -14.58 17.41
N LEU A 362 -15.90 -15.80 17.90
CA LEU A 362 -16.96 -16.81 17.98
C LEU A 362 -18.11 -16.38 18.89
N ASP A 363 -17.82 -15.73 20.02
CA ASP A 363 -18.85 -15.21 20.95
C ASP A 363 -19.67 -14.06 20.35
N ASN A 364 -19.14 -13.35 19.36
CA ASN A 364 -19.76 -12.16 18.80
C ASN A 364 -20.27 -12.34 17.36
N ILE A 365 -19.89 -13.42 16.67
CA ILE A 365 -20.34 -13.68 15.30
C ILE A 365 -21.83 -14.07 15.32
N GLN A 366 -22.58 -13.57 14.36
CA GLN A 366 -24.00 -13.87 14.17
C GLN A 366 -24.34 -13.75 12.68
N PRO A 367 -25.50 -14.23 12.21
CA PRO A 367 -25.95 -13.94 10.85
C PRO A 367 -25.88 -12.44 10.53
N ASP A 368 -25.65 -12.11 9.27
CA ASP A 368 -25.47 -10.74 8.78
C ASP A 368 -24.27 -10.00 9.38
N THR A 369 -23.15 -10.73 9.56
CA THR A 369 -21.89 -10.15 10.03
C THR A 369 -20.83 -10.12 8.92
N VAL A 370 -20.06 -9.02 8.89
CA VAL A 370 -18.80 -8.93 8.18
C VAL A 370 -17.64 -8.96 9.17
N LEU A 371 -16.74 -9.91 9.01
CA LEU A 371 -15.50 -10.04 9.79
C LEU A 371 -14.33 -9.54 8.97
N LEU A 372 -13.61 -8.52 9.48
CA LEU A 372 -12.54 -7.86 8.79
C LEU A 372 -11.22 -7.99 9.57
N PHE A 373 -10.23 -8.67 8.98
CA PHE A 373 -8.88 -8.79 9.52
C PHE A 373 -7.94 -7.81 8.83
N MET A 374 -7.22 -6.99 9.59
CA MET A 374 -6.31 -5.97 9.07
C MET A 374 -4.94 -6.09 9.74
N SER A 375 -3.92 -6.46 8.97
CA SER A 375 -2.56 -6.64 9.49
C SER A 375 -1.50 -6.72 8.41
N SER A 376 -0.27 -6.29 8.74
CA SER A 376 0.96 -6.67 8.03
C SER A 376 1.64 -7.91 8.65
N GLY A 377 1.09 -8.44 9.73
CA GLY A 377 1.49 -9.69 10.39
C GLY A 377 0.53 -10.84 10.11
N ASN A 378 0.33 -11.70 11.10
CA ASN A 378 -0.47 -12.91 10.94
C ASN A 378 -1.33 -13.25 12.17
N PHE A 379 -1.63 -12.28 13.03
CA PHE A 379 -2.44 -12.45 14.25
C PHE A 379 -1.97 -13.60 15.15
N GLY A 380 -0.65 -13.75 15.32
CA GLY A 380 -0.07 -14.84 16.10
C GLY A 380 -0.24 -16.20 15.43
N GLU A 381 -0.04 -16.27 14.12
CA GLU A 381 -0.19 -17.47 13.30
C GLU A 381 -1.65 -17.98 13.24
N MET A 382 -2.59 -17.05 12.98
CA MET A 382 -4.00 -17.37 12.78
C MET A 382 -4.19 -18.33 11.60
N ASN A 383 -4.88 -19.44 11.82
CA ASN A 383 -5.35 -20.31 10.75
C ASN A 383 -6.77 -19.89 10.34
N TYR A 384 -6.87 -19.12 9.26
CA TYR A 384 -8.15 -18.61 8.79
C TYR A 384 -9.11 -19.73 8.35
N SER A 385 -8.61 -20.83 7.75
CA SER A 385 -9.45 -21.93 7.32
C SER A 385 -10.12 -22.64 8.50
N GLU A 386 -9.37 -22.93 9.57
CA GLU A 386 -9.94 -23.50 10.80
C GLU A 386 -10.93 -22.56 11.50
N LEU A 387 -10.64 -21.25 11.49
CA LEU A 387 -11.57 -20.27 12.07
C LEU A 387 -12.88 -20.20 11.26
N ILE A 388 -12.82 -20.24 9.93
CA ILE A 388 -13.99 -20.26 9.04
C ILE A 388 -14.82 -21.52 9.30
N GLU A 389 -14.18 -22.69 9.41
CA GLU A 389 -14.87 -23.95 9.75
C GLU A 389 -15.60 -23.85 11.10
N LYS A 390 -14.97 -23.32 12.15
CA LYS A 390 -15.61 -23.11 13.46
C LYS A 390 -16.81 -22.16 13.36
N ILE A 391 -16.68 -21.05 12.62
CA ILE A 391 -17.75 -20.08 12.41
C ILE A 391 -18.94 -20.74 11.69
N THR A 392 -18.68 -21.47 10.60
CA THR A 392 -19.75 -22.14 9.82
C THR A 392 -20.43 -23.27 10.55
N GLN A 393 -19.74 -23.94 11.49
CA GLN A 393 -20.35 -24.98 12.36
C GLN A 393 -21.22 -24.39 13.47
N GLN A 394 -20.96 -23.18 13.89
CA GLN A 394 -21.69 -22.50 14.98
C GLN A 394 -22.97 -21.82 14.50
N LEU A 395 -23.00 -21.43 13.23
CA LEU A 395 -24.13 -20.72 12.64
C LEU A 395 -25.03 -21.71 11.90
N PRO A 396 -26.37 -21.63 12.05
CA PRO A 396 -27.30 -22.53 11.45
C PRO A 396 -27.38 -22.42 9.91
#